data_879bd483dcf5e0bc00583e5c30c3f9c1
#
_entry.id   879bd483dcf5e0bc00583e5c30c3f9c1
#
_cell.length_a   1.000
_cell.length_b   1.000
_cell.length_c   1.000
_cell.angle_alpha   90.00
_cell.angle_beta   90.00
_cell.angle_gamma   90.00
#
_symmetry.space_group_name_H-M   'P 1'
#
loop_
_entity.id
_entity.type
_entity.pdbx_description
1 polymer ?
#
loop_
_entity_poly.entity_id
_entity_poly.type
_entity_poly.pdbx_seq_one_letter_code
_entity_poly.pdbx_strand_id
1 'polypeptide(L)'
;MMKVANPIYDIVFKYLLEDERIARTILSALLKKDVVAVETHRNEYSNIGRDGLSIFRIDFGATIQEEDGTRHLILIELQKTWLETETLRFRQYLGAQYANVSNMLPENQGAYAIPMVTVYLLGHKVGDIEEPVLYVRRQSYDYNDNLVTKGLPNPFVDSLTHDSIIVQIPRLHGQVNNRLEKVLSIFDQSKQDLMDKKILDIDESTYDGDADMLRIVQRLVAAASDAKIRHDMNVEDEFFSVIEKRDTDLMLKDKKIAEQITQIAEKNSQIAEQNNQIAEQWSTICTSVKMLHGAGMSAESIAMNLNLDLEKVNQIIKDK
;
A
#
# COMPACT_ATOMS: atom_id res chain seq x y z
N MET A 1 -15.73 -34.20 -7.06
CA MET A 1 -14.77 -33.06 -7.21
C MET A 1 -15.10 -32.33 -8.50
N MET A 2 -15.31 -31.02 -8.41
CA MET A 2 -15.58 -30.12 -9.53
C MET A 2 -14.37 -29.22 -9.78
N LYS A 3 -14.01 -29.06 -11.06
CA LYS A 3 -12.96 -28.14 -11.47
C LYS A 3 -13.54 -26.74 -11.61
N VAL A 4 -13.04 -25.80 -10.83
CA VAL A 4 -13.50 -24.42 -10.81
C VAL A 4 -12.34 -23.47 -11.12
N ALA A 5 -12.63 -22.30 -11.70
CA ALA A 5 -11.63 -21.26 -11.88
C ALA A 5 -11.15 -20.73 -10.52
N ASN A 6 -9.85 -20.53 -10.39
CA ASN A 6 -9.23 -20.08 -9.16
C ASN A 6 -9.57 -18.58 -8.91
N PRO A 7 -10.32 -18.24 -7.86
CA PRO A 7 -10.76 -16.86 -7.62
C PRO A 7 -9.65 -15.94 -7.10
N ILE A 8 -8.41 -16.40 -6.96
CA ILE A 8 -7.24 -15.53 -6.70
C ILE A 8 -6.82 -14.71 -7.93
N TYR A 9 -7.36 -15.03 -9.12
CA TYR A 9 -7.19 -14.24 -10.32
C TYR A 9 -8.21 -13.09 -10.33
N ASP A 10 -7.72 -11.89 -10.60
CA ASP A 10 -8.54 -10.67 -10.62
C ASP A 10 -9.74 -10.79 -11.55
N ILE A 11 -9.54 -11.31 -12.76
CA ILE A 11 -10.63 -11.49 -13.72
C ILE A 11 -11.71 -12.46 -13.21
N VAL A 12 -11.33 -13.53 -12.50
CA VAL A 12 -12.27 -14.51 -11.94
C VAL A 12 -13.02 -13.91 -10.75
N PHE A 13 -12.30 -13.17 -9.90
CA PHE A 13 -12.89 -12.49 -8.75
C PHE A 13 -13.91 -11.42 -9.19
N LYS A 14 -13.56 -10.59 -10.17
CA LYS A 14 -14.48 -9.61 -10.76
C LYS A 14 -15.70 -10.28 -11.38
N TYR A 15 -15.49 -11.37 -12.12
CA TYR A 15 -16.59 -12.13 -12.68
C TYR A 15 -17.54 -12.69 -11.61
N LEU A 16 -17.03 -13.12 -10.46
CA LEU A 16 -17.88 -13.52 -9.32
C LEU A 16 -18.72 -12.34 -8.81
N LEU A 17 -18.09 -11.18 -8.61
CA LEU A 17 -18.73 -10.02 -7.99
C LEU A 17 -19.65 -9.24 -8.92
N GLU A 18 -19.67 -9.54 -10.23
CA GLU A 18 -20.70 -9.06 -11.16
C GLU A 18 -22.10 -9.62 -10.83
N ASP A 19 -22.17 -10.78 -10.17
CA ASP A 19 -23.44 -11.31 -9.67
C ASP A 19 -23.76 -10.67 -8.31
N GLU A 20 -24.74 -9.79 -8.25
CA GLU A 20 -25.11 -9.05 -7.04
C GLU A 20 -25.39 -9.98 -5.85
N ARG A 21 -26.05 -11.12 -6.06
CA ARG A 21 -26.33 -12.08 -4.98
C ARG A 21 -25.05 -12.69 -4.43
N ILE A 22 -24.09 -13.01 -5.29
CA ILE A 22 -22.77 -13.51 -4.89
C ILE A 22 -22.01 -12.42 -4.16
N ALA A 23 -21.98 -11.19 -4.70
CA ALA A 23 -21.34 -10.05 -4.04
C ALA A 23 -21.90 -9.82 -2.63
N ARG A 24 -23.23 -9.80 -2.49
CA ARG A 24 -23.89 -9.69 -1.17
C ARG A 24 -23.50 -10.81 -0.24
N THR A 25 -23.48 -12.04 -0.72
CA THR A 25 -23.08 -13.22 0.09
C THR A 25 -21.67 -13.10 0.62
N ILE A 26 -20.71 -12.74 -0.25
CA ILE A 26 -19.29 -12.59 0.12
C ILE A 26 -19.11 -11.43 1.08
N LEU A 27 -19.70 -10.27 0.76
CA LEU A 27 -19.58 -9.07 1.59
C LEU A 27 -20.26 -9.25 2.96
N SER A 28 -21.43 -9.87 3.01
CA SER A 28 -22.10 -10.17 4.29
C SER A 28 -21.26 -11.08 5.19
N ALA A 29 -20.60 -12.08 4.60
CA ALA A 29 -19.73 -12.98 5.36
C ALA A 29 -18.47 -12.26 5.87
N LEU A 30 -17.82 -11.44 5.04
CA LEU A 30 -16.62 -10.68 5.41
C LEU A 30 -16.91 -9.63 6.49
N LEU A 31 -18.00 -8.88 6.33
CA LEU A 31 -18.38 -7.81 7.25
C LEU A 31 -19.06 -8.35 8.52
N LYS A 32 -19.51 -9.61 8.52
CA LYS A 32 -20.34 -10.23 9.57
C LYS A 32 -21.62 -9.44 9.83
N LYS A 33 -22.23 -8.92 8.76
CA LYS A 33 -23.45 -8.12 8.75
C LYS A 33 -24.29 -8.46 7.53
N ASP A 34 -25.59 -8.24 7.59
CA ASP A 34 -26.46 -8.48 6.45
C ASP A 34 -26.41 -7.30 5.47
N VAL A 35 -25.85 -7.55 4.29
CA VAL A 35 -25.79 -6.60 3.19
C VAL A 35 -27.04 -6.78 2.31
N VAL A 36 -27.89 -5.76 2.25
CA VAL A 36 -29.16 -5.83 1.51
C VAL A 36 -29.05 -5.31 0.08
N ALA A 37 -28.12 -4.41 -0.20
CA ALA A 37 -27.86 -3.88 -1.54
C ALA A 37 -26.38 -3.64 -1.78
N VAL A 38 -25.96 -3.79 -3.04
CA VAL A 38 -24.58 -3.55 -3.51
C VAL A 38 -24.64 -2.74 -4.79
N GLU A 39 -24.04 -1.56 -4.77
CA GLU A 39 -23.85 -0.71 -5.93
C GLU A 39 -22.37 -0.72 -6.32
N THR A 40 -22.04 -1.41 -7.40
CA THR A 40 -20.65 -1.56 -7.85
C THR A 40 -20.14 -0.30 -8.54
N HIS A 41 -18.90 0.07 -8.26
CA HIS A 41 -18.22 1.20 -8.88
C HIS A 41 -17.16 0.72 -9.87
N ARG A 42 -17.06 1.39 -11.02
CA ARG A 42 -15.92 1.19 -11.93
C ARG A 42 -14.73 1.96 -11.38
N ASN A 43 -13.74 1.23 -10.86
CA ASN A 43 -12.58 1.82 -10.19
C ASN A 43 -11.34 1.82 -11.09
N GLU A 44 -11.47 2.41 -12.30
CA GLU A 44 -10.30 2.68 -13.14
C GLU A 44 -9.83 4.13 -12.87
N TYR A 45 -8.76 4.28 -12.12
CA TYR A 45 -8.10 5.56 -11.91
C TYR A 45 -6.87 5.65 -12.81
N SER A 46 -6.94 6.50 -13.84
CA SER A 46 -5.77 6.90 -14.63
C SER A 46 -5.15 8.13 -13.99
N ASN A 47 -4.04 8.01 -13.32
CA ASN A 47 -3.20 9.16 -12.98
C ASN A 47 -2.21 9.38 -14.12
N ILE A 48 -2.34 10.50 -14.83
CA ILE A 48 -1.33 10.97 -15.78
C ILE A 48 -0.26 11.65 -14.94
N GLY A 49 0.66 10.86 -14.38
CA GLY A 49 1.87 11.37 -13.74
C GLY A 49 2.86 11.87 -14.80
N ARG A 50 3.88 12.63 -14.38
CA ARG A 50 4.91 13.23 -15.23
C ARG A 50 5.66 12.22 -16.14
N ASP A 51 5.59 10.92 -15.84
CA ASP A 51 6.40 9.86 -16.47
C ASP A 51 5.59 8.75 -17.17
N GLY A 52 4.32 8.99 -17.50
CA GLY A 52 3.48 8.03 -18.23
C GLY A 52 2.31 7.47 -17.42
N LEU A 53 1.46 6.71 -18.08
CA LEU A 53 0.24 6.12 -17.53
C LEU A 53 0.57 5.12 -16.40
N SER A 54 0.35 5.51 -15.14
CA SER A 54 0.15 4.56 -14.04
C SER A 54 -1.34 4.27 -13.94
N ILE A 55 -1.76 3.08 -14.33
CA ILE A 55 -3.13 2.63 -14.15
C ILE A 55 -3.24 2.09 -12.72
N PHE A 56 -3.80 2.90 -11.81
CA PHE A 56 -4.15 2.44 -10.46
C PHE A 56 -5.49 1.70 -10.55
N ARG A 57 -5.50 0.42 -10.23
CA ARG A 57 -6.71 -0.39 -10.16
C ARG A 57 -6.94 -0.84 -8.74
N ILE A 58 -8.12 -0.55 -8.21
CA ILE A 58 -8.72 -1.30 -7.10
C ILE A 58 -9.51 -2.43 -7.72
N ASP A 59 -9.33 -3.65 -7.25
CA ASP A 59 -9.94 -4.82 -7.86
C ASP A 59 -11.47 -4.76 -7.78
N PHE A 60 -12.00 -4.28 -6.68
CA PHE A 60 -13.44 -4.10 -6.50
C PHE A 60 -13.76 -2.95 -5.56
N GLY A 61 -14.71 -2.11 -5.95
CA GLY A 61 -15.30 -1.07 -5.12
C GLY A 61 -16.81 -1.08 -5.21
N ALA A 62 -17.47 -0.94 -4.09
CA ALA A 62 -18.93 -0.85 -4.05
C ALA A 62 -19.41 -0.03 -2.85
N THR A 63 -20.53 0.67 -3.03
CA THR A 63 -21.31 1.15 -1.90
C THR A 63 -22.32 0.07 -1.52
N ILE A 64 -22.27 -0.35 -0.25
CA ILE A 64 -23.23 -1.30 0.31
C ILE A 64 -24.24 -0.58 1.20
N GLN A 65 -25.40 -1.20 1.38
CA GLN A 65 -26.37 -0.81 2.38
C GLN A 65 -26.66 -1.98 3.31
N GLU A 66 -26.64 -1.73 4.63
CA GLU A 66 -27.03 -2.68 5.67
C GLU A 66 -28.54 -2.62 5.94
N GLU A 67 -29.08 -3.58 6.71
CA GLU A 67 -30.53 -3.61 7.04
C GLU A 67 -31.02 -2.36 7.78
N ASP A 68 -30.17 -1.75 8.61
CA ASP A 68 -30.48 -0.52 9.35
C ASP A 68 -30.44 0.76 8.47
N GLY A 69 -30.11 0.60 7.18
CA GLY A 69 -29.97 1.68 6.22
C GLY A 69 -28.59 2.33 6.20
N THR A 70 -27.65 1.90 7.05
CA THR A 70 -26.28 2.40 7.06
C THR A 70 -25.57 2.06 5.75
N ARG A 71 -24.84 3.03 5.20
CA ARG A 71 -24.08 2.86 3.95
C ARG A 71 -22.57 2.85 4.24
N HIS A 72 -21.86 1.97 3.53
CA HIS A 72 -20.41 1.90 3.57
C HIS A 72 -19.82 1.81 2.17
N LEU A 73 -18.68 2.45 1.96
CA LEU A 73 -17.83 2.24 0.80
C LEU A 73 -16.90 1.06 1.08
N ILE A 74 -17.05 -0.02 0.35
CA ILE A 74 -16.21 -1.20 0.45
C ILE A 74 -15.19 -1.17 -0.68
N LEU A 75 -13.93 -1.30 -0.33
CA LEU A 75 -12.81 -1.44 -1.26
C LEU A 75 -12.16 -2.79 -1.03
N ILE A 76 -12.11 -3.62 -2.05
CA ILE A 76 -11.44 -4.92 -1.99
C ILE A 76 -10.23 -4.89 -2.91
N GLU A 77 -9.09 -5.30 -2.37
CA GLU A 77 -7.86 -5.53 -3.09
C GLU A 77 -7.49 -7.00 -2.98
N LEU A 78 -7.24 -7.62 -4.12
CA LEU A 78 -6.81 -9.00 -4.23
C LEU A 78 -5.35 -9.03 -4.67
N GLN A 79 -4.46 -9.47 -3.80
CA GLN A 79 -3.03 -9.49 -4.07
C GLN A 79 -2.50 -10.93 -4.07
N LYS A 80 -2.17 -11.41 -5.26
CA LYS A 80 -1.74 -12.79 -5.48
C LYS A 80 -0.37 -13.10 -4.90
N THR A 81 0.57 -12.16 -5.00
CA THR A 81 1.95 -12.31 -4.56
C THR A 81 2.41 -11.10 -3.77
N TRP A 82 3.37 -11.29 -2.86
CA TRP A 82 4.00 -10.18 -2.13
C TRP A 82 4.91 -9.35 -3.05
N LEU A 83 4.77 -8.02 -2.97
CA LEU A 83 5.66 -7.05 -3.59
C LEU A 83 6.10 -6.02 -2.54
N GLU A 84 7.36 -5.60 -2.56
CA GLU A 84 7.89 -4.60 -1.60
C GLU A 84 7.15 -3.25 -1.66
N THR A 85 6.54 -2.95 -2.81
CA THR A 85 5.82 -1.69 -3.07
C THR A 85 4.32 -1.75 -2.77
N GLU A 86 3.80 -2.90 -2.37
CA GLU A 86 2.38 -3.16 -2.20
C GLU A 86 1.72 -2.20 -1.20
N THR A 87 2.33 -2.02 -0.03
CA THR A 87 1.80 -1.09 0.98
C THR A 87 1.66 0.35 0.46
N LEU A 88 2.62 0.82 -0.36
CA LEU A 88 2.56 2.15 -0.93
C LEU A 88 1.44 2.25 -1.98
N ARG A 89 1.27 1.24 -2.80
CA ARG A 89 0.17 1.16 -3.78
C ARG A 89 -1.19 1.24 -3.09
N PHE A 90 -1.42 0.43 -2.05
CA PHE A 90 -2.66 0.49 -1.26
C PHE A 90 -2.91 1.86 -0.67
N ARG A 91 -1.89 2.50 -0.11
CA ARG A 91 -2.03 3.85 0.45
C ARG A 91 -2.39 4.89 -0.62
N GLN A 92 -1.86 4.75 -1.83
CA GLN A 92 -2.22 5.61 -2.97
C GLN A 92 -3.70 5.42 -3.36
N TYR A 93 -4.17 4.16 -3.42
CA TYR A 93 -5.58 3.85 -3.70
C TYR A 93 -6.51 4.43 -2.64
N LEU A 94 -6.19 4.25 -1.37
CA LEU A 94 -6.94 4.82 -0.27
C LEU A 94 -6.98 6.34 -0.35
N GLY A 95 -5.84 6.99 -0.62
CA GLY A 95 -5.75 8.43 -0.80
C GLY A 95 -6.66 8.94 -1.92
N ALA A 96 -6.71 8.23 -3.05
CA ALA A 96 -7.60 8.56 -4.16
C ALA A 96 -9.09 8.44 -3.76
N GLN A 97 -9.45 7.41 -2.96
CA GLN A 97 -10.84 7.24 -2.49
C GLN A 97 -11.23 8.30 -1.46
N TYR A 98 -10.33 8.67 -0.54
CA TYR A 98 -10.58 9.76 0.40
C TYR A 98 -10.78 11.11 -0.28
N ALA A 99 -10.10 11.35 -1.41
CA ALA A 99 -10.21 12.59 -2.18
C ALA A 99 -11.38 12.59 -3.18
N ASN A 100 -12.06 11.46 -3.37
CA ASN A 100 -13.11 11.33 -4.39
C ASN A 100 -14.43 11.93 -3.91
N VAL A 101 -14.84 13.00 -4.54
CA VAL A 101 -16.11 13.70 -4.24
C VAL A 101 -17.35 12.81 -4.44
N SER A 102 -17.27 11.77 -5.26
CA SER A 102 -18.38 10.82 -5.45
C SER A 102 -18.65 9.96 -4.21
N ASN A 103 -17.69 9.90 -3.27
CA ASN A 103 -17.82 9.16 -2.01
C ASN A 103 -18.42 10.03 -0.89
N MET A 104 -19.10 11.11 -1.22
CA MET A 104 -19.80 11.97 -0.26
C MET A 104 -21.28 11.59 -0.17
N LEU A 105 -21.80 11.60 1.04
CA LEU A 105 -23.25 11.52 1.27
C LEU A 105 -23.94 12.78 0.72
N PRO A 106 -25.18 12.69 0.25
CA PRO A 106 -25.95 13.87 -0.18
C PRO A 106 -26.05 14.94 0.93
N GLU A 107 -26.17 16.21 0.55
CA GLU A 107 -26.27 17.34 1.50
C GLU A 107 -27.38 17.16 2.55
N ASN A 108 -28.51 16.59 2.16
CA ASN A 108 -29.62 16.29 3.08
C ASN A 108 -29.28 15.21 4.13
N GLN A 109 -28.16 14.50 3.97
CA GLN A 109 -27.60 13.53 4.92
C GLN A 109 -26.34 14.06 5.62
N GLY A 110 -26.06 15.37 5.56
CA GLY A 110 -25.02 16.05 6.30
C GLY A 110 -23.72 16.27 5.53
N ALA A 111 -23.66 15.92 4.24
CA ALA A 111 -22.47 16.12 3.37
C ALA A 111 -21.17 15.52 3.91
N TYR A 112 -21.24 14.45 4.71
CA TYR A 112 -20.08 13.72 5.19
C TYR A 112 -19.65 12.67 4.16
N ALA A 113 -18.38 12.25 4.23
CA ALA A 113 -17.91 11.13 3.42
C ALA A 113 -18.60 9.82 3.87
N ILE A 114 -18.86 8.93 2.91
CA ILE A 114 -19.34 7.58 3.20
C ILE A 114 -18.26 6.84 3.99
N PRO A 115 -18.56 6.26 5.17
CA PRO A 115 -17.62 5.46 5.93
C PRO A 115 -17.03 4.34 5.08
N MET A 116 -15.72 4.13 5.17
CA MET A 116 -15.00 3.20 4.32
C MET A 116 -14.56 1.95 5.11
N VAL A 117 -14.63 0.80 4.48
CA VAL A 117 -14.03 -0.45 4.95
C VAL A 117 -13.18 -1.02 3.83
N THR A 118 -11.94 -1.40 4.15
CA THR A 118 -11.04 -2.05 3.21
C THR A 118 -10.95 -3.54 3.47
N VAL A 119 -10.87 -4.33 2.41
CA VAL A 119 -10.69 -5.78 2.49
C VAL A 119 -9.47 -6.15 1.65
N TYR A 120 -8.51 -6.80 2.28
CA TYR A 120 -7.29 -7.30 1.63
C TYR A 120 -7.35 -8.82 1.56
N LEU A 121 -7.42 -9.38 0.36
CA LEU A 121 -7.32 -10.82 0.10
C LEU A 121 -5.90 -11.13 -0.35
N LEU A 122 -5.07 -11.60 0.58
CA LEU A 122 -3.63 -11.72 0.37
C LEU A 122 -3.24 -13.18 0.06
N GLY A 123 -2.61 -13.39 -1.09
CA GLY A 123 -2.00 -14.67 -1.49
C GLY A 123 -0.69 -15.00 -0.76
N HIS A 124 -0.30 -14.19 0.22
CA HIS A 124 0.90 -14.34 1.03
C HIS A 124 0.60 -14.18 2.52
N LYS A 125 1.57 -14.52 3.37
CA LYS A 125 1.49 -14.37 4.84
C LYS A 125 1.99 -12.98 5.24
N VAL A 126 1.39 -12.40 6.29
CA VAL A 126 1.78 -11.11 6.87
C VAL A 126 2.58 -11.35 8.15
N GLY A 127 3.90 -11.32 8.02
CA GLY A 127 4.79 -11.55 9.15
C GLY A 127 4.45 -12.79 9.96
N ASP A 128 4.46 -12.68 11.29
CA ASP A 128 4.18 -13.76 12.22
C ASP A 128 2.71 -13.86 12.66
N ILE A 129 1.80 -13.10 12.00
CA ILE A 129 0.36 -13.16 12.31
C ILE A 129 -0.18 -14.53 11.87
N GLU A 130 -0.68 -15.32 12.83
CA GLU A 130 -1.16 -16.67 12.57
C GLU A 130 -2.64 -16.74 12.17
N GLU A 131 -3.42 -15.74 12.49
CA GLU A 131 -4.85 -15.69 12.20
C GLU A 131 -5.11 -15.60 10.69
N PRO A 132 -5.97 -16.48 10.14
CA PRO A 132 -6.31 -16.42 8.72
C PRO A 132 -7.10 -15.16 8.34
N VAL A 133 -7.83 -14.58 9.29
CA VAL A 133 -8.59 -13.34 9.09
C VAL A 133 -8.37 -12.39 10.25
N LEU A 134 -7.86 -11.21 9.97
CA LEU A 134 -7.64 -10.15 10.94
C LEU A 134 -8.62 -8.99 10.69
N TYR A 135 -9.33 -8.60 11.73
CA TYR A 135 -10.18 -7.39 11.74
C TYR A 135 -9.46 -6.27 12.46
N VAL A 136 -9.08 -5.23 11.73
CA VAL A 136 -8.50 -4.00 12.27
C VAL A 136 -9.65 -3.01 12.49
N ARG A 137 -9.94 -2.67 13.75
CA ARG A 137 -11.06 -1.82 14.13
C ARG A 137 -10.59 -0.60 14.89
N ARG A 138 -11.27 0.52 14.68
CA ARG A 138 -11.06 1.77 15.39
C ARG A 138 -11.71 1.76 16.76
N GLN A 139 -11.11 2.52 17.68
CA GLN A 139 -11.72 2.89 18.96
C GLN A 139 -11.40 4.35 19.23
N SER A 140 -12.30 5.06 19.89
CA SER A 140 -12.13 6.47 20.26
C SER A 140 -11.91 6.58 21.76
N TYR A 141 -10.96 7.42 22.17
CA TYR A 141 -10.60 7.64 23.58
C TYR A 141 -10.67 9.13 23.90
N ASP A 142 -10.98 9.45 25.14
CA ASP A 142 -10.84 10.81 25.66
C ASP A 142 -9.36 11.13 25.96
N TYR A 143 -9.10 12.36 26.43
CA TYR A 143 -7.75 12.83 26.76
C TYR A 143 -7.12 12.14 27.98
N ASN A 144 -7.88 11.30 28.71
CA ASN A 144 -7.40 10.48 29.84
C ASN A 144 -7.31 8.99 29.47
N ASP A 145 -7.34 8.65 28.16
CA ASP A 145 -7.34 7.28 27.63
C ASP A 145 -8.56 6.43 28.05
N ASN A 146 -9.68 7.05 28.40
CA ASN A 146 -10.93 6.33 28.62
C ASN A 146 -11.69 6.11 27.31
N LEU A 147 -12.24 4.92 27.11
CA LEU A 147 -13.03 4.58 25.93
C LEU A 147 -14.29 5.46 25.84
N VAL A 148 -14.46 6.16 24.73
CA VAL A 148 -15.64 6.97 24.43
C VAL A 148 -16.61 6.16 23.57
N THR A 149 -17.84 5.98 24.05
CA THR A 149 -18.93 5.31 23.34
C THR A 149 -20.12 6.22 23.11
N LYS A 150 -20.32 7.23 23.99
CA LYS A 150 -21.43 8.16 23.87
C LYS A 150 -21.26 9.11 22.69
N GLY A 151 -22.26 9.19 21.81
CA GLY A 151 -22.21 10.01 20.60
C GLY A 151 -21.49 9.37 19.41
N LEU A 152 -21.08 8.10 19.56
CA LEU A 152 -20.51 7.28 18.48
C LEU A 152 -21.47 6.13 18.14
N PRO A 153 -21.54 5.70 16.85
CA PRO A 153 -20.80 6.24 15.69
C PRO A 153 -21.19 7.69 15.36
N ASN A 154 -20.22 8.47 14.83
CA ASN A 154 -20.43 9.85 14.42
C ASN A 154 -19.94 10.05 12.98
N PRO A 155 -20.76 10.61 12.06
CA PRO A 155 -20.43 10.68 10.64
C PRO A 155 -19.11 11.41 10.33
N PHE A 156 -18.78 12.47 11.08
CA PHE A 156 -17.51 13.19 10.90
C PHE A 156 -16.33 12.30 11.30
N VAL A 157 -16.39 11.66 12.48
CA VAL A 157 -15.31 10.78 12.97
C VAL A 157 -15.14 9.58 12.04
N ASP A 158 -16.25 8.98 11.59
CA ASP A 158 -16.25 7.81 10.73
C ASP A 158 -15.73 8.10 9.32
N SER A 159 -15.87 9.35 8.85
CA SER A 159 -15.36 9.78 7.54
C SER A 159 -13.85 10.00 7.50
N LEU A 160 -13.18 10.15 8.66
CA LEU A 160 -11.75 10.47 8.72
C LEU A 160 -10.83 9.26 8.66
N THR A 161 -11.35 8.07 8.96
CA THR A 161 -10.55 6.83 9.00
C THR A 161 -11.39 5.66 8.50
N HIS A 162 -10.79 4.47 8.41
CA HIS A 162 -11.48 3.26 7.96
C HIS A 162 -11.10 2.06 8.81
N ASP A 163 -11.97 1.06 8.83
CA ASP A 163 -11.68 -0.27 9.33
C ASP A 163 -11.13 -1.15 8.21
N SER A 164 -10.36 -2.18 8.56
CA SER A 164 -9.77 -3.09 7.57
C SER A 164 -10.03 -4.55 7.92
N ILE A 165 -10.20 -5.37 6.91
CA ILE A 165 -10.28 -6.82 7.01
C ILE A 165 -9.12 -7.39 6.18
N ILE A 166 -8.26 -8.16 6.80
CA ILE A 166 -7.10 -8.78 6.14
C ILE A 166 -7.32 -10.28 6.15
N VAL A 167 -7.36 -10.89 4.98
CA VAL A 167 -7.50 -12.34 4.79
C VAL A 167 -6.17 -12.87 4.26
N GLN A 168 -5.52 -13.74 5.02
CA GLN A 168 -4.32 -14.45 4.61
C GLN A 168 -4.70 -15.80 3.96
N ILE A 169 -4.84 -15.81 2.64
CA ILE A 169 -5.26 -17.01 1.89
C ILE A 169 -4.39 -18.25 2.21
N PRO A 170 -3.05 -18.17 2.34
CA PRO A 170 -2.22 -19.32 2.68
C PRO A 170 -2.44 -19.87 4.10
N ARG A 171 -3.21 -19.17 4.93
CA ARG A 171 -3.60 -19.64 6.28
C ARG A 171 -5.03 -20.18 6.34
N LEU A 172 -5.75 -20.17 5.22
CA LEU A 172 -7.05 -20.84 5.10
C LEU A 172 -6.81 -22.35 4.99
N HIS A 173 -7.41 -23.10 5.90
CA HIS A 173 -7.23 -24.56 5.96
C HIS A 173 -8.48 -25.34 5.51
N GLY A 174 -9.31 -24.72 4.66
CA GLY A 174 -10.52 -25.34 4.13
C GLY A 174 -11.59 -25.66 5.17
N GLN A 175 -11.52 -25.04 6.37
CA GLN A 175 -12.54 -25.17 7.39
C GLN A 175 -13.84 -24.48 6.92
N VAL A 176 -14.98 -25.04 7.35
CA VAL A 176 -16.32 -24.57 6.93
C VAL A 176 -17.29 -24.53 8.13
N ASN A 177 -16.76 -24.26 9.32
CA ASN A 177 -17.52 -24.30 10.57
C ASN A 177 -18.49 -23.14 10.72
N ASN A 178 -18.24 -22.02 10.02
CA ASN A 178 -19.09 -20.84 10.04
C ASN A 178 -19.23 -20.26 8.62
N ARG A 179 -20.10 -19.25 8.49
CA ARG A 179 -20.40 -18.64 7.18
C ARG A 179 -19.16 -18.02 6.52
N LEU A 180 -18.32 -17.34 7.28
CA LEU A 180 -17.10 -16.74 6.77
C LEU A 180 -16.11 -17.77 6.25
N GLU A 181 -15.83 -18.80 7.05
CA GLU A 181 -14.94 -19.90 6.64
C GLU A 181 -15.46 -20.60 5.39
N LYS A 182 -16.78 -20.84 5.35
CA LYS A 182 -17.43 -21.48 4.19
C LYS A 182 -17.26 -20.63 2.92
N VAL A 183 -17.45 -19.32 3.00
CA VAL A 183 -17.24 -18.40 1.87
C VAL A 183 -15.76 -18.34 1.49
N LEU A 184 -14.85 -18.23 2.46
CA LEU A 184 -13.42 -18.16 2.19
C LEU A 184 -12.81 -19.46 1.70
N SER A 185 -13.46 -20.62 1.89
CA SER A 185 -12.96 -21.92 1.44
C SER A 185 -12.83 -22.04 -0.09
N ILE A 186 -13.50 -21.16 -0.85
CA ILE A 186 -13.31 -21.09 -2.32
C ILE A 186 -11.93 -20.56 -2.73
N PHE A 187 -11.23 -19.87 -1.81
CA PHE A 187 -9.89 -19.34 -2.05
C PHE A 187 -8.78 -20.28 -1.57
N ASP A 188 -9.11 -21.45 -1.04
CA ASP A 188 -8.14 -22.39 -0.48
C ASP A 188 -7.20 -22.93 -1.57
N GLN A 189 -5.97 -22.43 -1.59
CA GLN A 189 -4.96 -22.77 -2.58
C GLN A 189 -4.38 -24.18 -2.40
N SER A 190 -4.66 -24.87 -1.30
CA SER A 190 -4.31 -26.29 -1.14
C SER A 190 -5.06 -27.21 -2.11
N LYS A 191 -6.14 -26.70 -2.68
CA LYS A 191 -7.01 -27.37 -3.67
C LYS A 191 -6.61 -27.09 -5.12
N GLN A 192 -5.45 -26.47 -5.37
CA GLN A 192 -4.97 -26.24 -6.74
C GLN A 192 -4.76 -27.55 -7.49
N ASP A 193 -5.21 -27.59 -8.75
CA ASP A 193 -4.89 -28.69 -9.67
C ASP A 193 -3.37 -28.72 -9.90
N LEU A 194 -2.79 -29.91 -9.86
CA LEU A 194 -1.34 -30.14 -9.99
C LEU A 194 -0.79 -29.71 -11.36
N MET A 195 -1.63 -29.77 -12.40
CA MET A 195 -1.25 -29.49 -13.78
C MET A 195 -1.60 -28.06 -14.21
N ASP A 196 -2.60 -27.43 -13.57
CA ASP A 196 -3.07 -26.09 -13.90
C ASP A 196 -3.45 -25.30 -12.65
N LYS A 197 -2.55 -24.47 -12.17
CA LYS A 197 -2.75 -23.61 -10.98
C LYS A 197 -3.92 -22.63 -11.10
N LYS A 198 -4.47 -22.44 -12.29
CA LYS A 198 -5.65 -21.61 -12.56
C LYS A 198 -6.96 -22.32 -12.18
N ILE A 199 -6.88 -23.58 -11.84
CA ILE A 199 -8.01 -24.44 -11.48
C ILE A 199 -7.87 -24.89 -10.03
N LEU A 200 -9.01 -24.91 -9.32
CA LEU A 200 -9.14 -25.57 -8.02
C LEU A 200 -10.06 -26.77 -8.14
N ASP A 201 -9.76 -27.81 -7.37
CA ASP A 201 -10.60 -29.00 -7.21
C ASP A 201 -11.47 -28.84 -5.96
N ILE A 202 -12.76 -28.54 -6.13
CA ILE A 202 -13.72 -28.32 -5.05
C ILE A 202 -14.65 -29.52 -4.91
N ASP A 203 -14.91 -29.96 -3.68
CA ASP A 203 -15.95 -30.94 -3.38
C ASP A 203 -17.28 -30.18 -3.13
N GLU A 204 -18.20 -30.35 -4.09
CA GLU A 204 -19.51 -29.66 -4.04
C GLU A 204 -20.35 -30.12 -2.84
N SER A 205 -20.17 -31.37 -2.38
CA SER A 205 -20.92 -31.90 -1.22
C SER A 205 -20.68 -31.11 0.07
N THR A 206 -19.55 -30.39 0.15
CA THR A 206 -19.23 -29.48 1.26
C THR A 206 -20.27 -28.34 1.39
N TYR A 207 -20.98 -28.04 0.31
CA TYR A 207 -21.94 -26.93 0.24
C TYR A 207 -23.40 -27.41 0.08
N ASP A 208 -23.67 -28.69 0.30
CA ASP A 208 -25.02 -29.25 0.22
C ASP A 208 -25.97 -28.47 1.16
N GLY A 209 -27.14 -28.12 0.60
CA GLY A 209 -28.15 -27.33 1.30
C GLY A 209 -27.86 -25.82 1.39
N ASP A 210 -26.75 -25.33 0.86
CA ASP A 210 -26.38 -23.90 0.83
C ASP A 210 -26.50 -23.34 -0.59
N ALA A 211 -27.67 -22.83 -0.93
CA ALA A 211 -27.98 -22.34 -2.28
C ALA A 211 -27.05 -21.18 -2.73
N ASP A 212 -26.55 -20.36 -1.81
CA ASP A 212 -25.65 -19.25 -2.14
C ASP A 212 -24.26 -19.76 -2.47
N MET A 213 -23.74 -20.70 -1.68
CA MET A 213 -22.44 -21.32 -1.97
C MET A 213 -22.47 -22.14 -3.26
N LEU A 214 -23.53 -22.92 -3.48
CA LEU A 214 -23.70 -23.65 -4.75
C LEU A 214 -23.72 -22.69 -5.95
N ARG A 215 -24.37 -21.53 -5.84
CA ARG A 215 -24.36 -20.49 -6.87
C ARG A 215 -22.94 -19.98 -7.15
N ILE A 216 -22.14 -19.73 -6.09
CA ILE A 216 -20.73 -19.32 -6.22
C ILE A 216 -19.94 -20.40 -6.97
N VAL A 217 -20.04 -21.65 -6.54
CA VAL A 217 -19.33 -22.79 -7.17
C VAL A 217 -19.74 -22.95 -8.64
N GLN A 218 -21.02 -22.90 -8.95
CA GLN A 218 -21.50 -22.99 -10.34
C GLN A 218 -20.96 -21.87 -11.21
N ARG A 219 -20.88 -20.63 -10.68
CA ARG A 219 -20.30 -19.50 -11.40
C ARG A 219 -18.80 -19.69 -11.63
N LEU A 220 -18.07 -20.25 -10.67
CA LEU A 220 -16.65 -20.59 -10.83
C LEU A 220 -16.44 -21.72 -11.85
N VAL A 221 -17.34 -22.72 -11.92
CA VAL A 221 -17.33 -23.76 -12.96
C VAL A 221 -17.53 -23.13 -14.34
N ALA A 222 -18.49 -22.21 -14.47
CA ALA A 222 -18.72 -21.49 -15.71
C ALA A 222 -17.46 -20.70 -16.14
N ALA A 223 -16.82 -20.00 -15.21
CA ALA A 223 -15.57 -19.29 -15.45
C ALA A 223 -14.42 -20.21 -15.89
N ALA A 224 -14.31 -21.41 -15.31
CA ALA A 224 -13.30 -22.40 -15.70
C ALA A 224 -13.46 -22.89 -17.14
N SER A 225 -14.68 -22.89 -17.65
CA SER A 225 -15.03 -23.33 -19.00
C SER A 225 -15.06 -22.19 -20.02
N ASP A 226 -15.01 -20.92 -19.58
CA ASP A 226 -15.05 -19.75 -20.44
C ASP A 226 -13.67 -19.49 -21.07
N ALA A 227 -13.62 -19.54 -22.42
CA ALA A 227 -12.37 -19.37 -23.15
C ALA A 227 -11.77 -17.94 -22.98
N LYS A 228 -12.61 -16.91 -22.82
CA LYS A 228 -12.16 -15.54 -22.63
C LYS A 228 -11.57 -15.39 -21.23
N ILE A 229 -12.27 -15.84 -20.19
CA ILE A 229 -11.76 -15.79 -18.80
C ILE A 229 -10.43 -16.55 -18.71
N ARG A 230 -10.34 -17.74 -19.32
CA ARG A 230 -9.10 -18.53 -19.37
C ARG A 230 -7.96 -17.79 -20.07
N HIS A 231 -8.26 -17.12 -21.18
CA HIS A 231 -7.27 -16.29 -21.87
C HIS A 231 -6.84 -15.11 -20.98
N ASP A 232 -7.78 -14.41 -20.37
CA ASP A 232 -7.49 -13.24 -19.53
C ASP A 232 -6.68 -13.63 -18.29
N MET A 233 -6.89 -14.82 -17.69
CA MET A 233 -6.04 -15.38 -16.64
C MET A 233 -4.59 -15.60 -17.11
N ASN A 234 -4.37 -16.01 -18.38
CA ASN A 234 -3.03 -16.13 -18.93
C ASN A 234 -2.38 -14.76 -19.12
N VAL A 235 -3.15 -13.80 -19.63
CA VAL A 235 -2.69 -12.40 -19.78
C VAL A 235 -2.35 -11.81 -18.41
N GLU A 236 -3.13 -12.10 -17.39
CA GLU A 236 -2.87 -11.66 -16.00
C GLU A 236 -1.52 -12.22 -15.50
N ASP A 237 -1.23 -13.52 -15.72
CA ASP A 237 0.06 -14.10 -15.33
C ASP A 237 1.26 -13.47 -16.07
N GLU A 238 1.11 -13.17 -17.35
CA GLU A 238 2.21 -12.68 -18.20
C GLU A 238 2.39 -11.15 -18.08
N PHE A 239 1.30 -10.40 -18.15
CA PHE A 239 1.32 -8.95 -18.27
C PHE A 239 1.44 -8.24 -16.93
N PHE A 240 0.65 -8.66 -15.92
CA PHE A 240 0.70 -8.02 -14.61
C PHE A 240 2.02 -8.28 -13.89
N SER A 241 2.61 -9.47 -14.04
CA SER A 241 3.92 -9.75 -13.46
C SER A 241 5.01 -8.80 -14.00
N VAL A 242 4.94 -8.41 -15.28
CA VAL A 242 5.88 -7.47 -15.89
C VAL A 242 5.65 -6.04 -15.41
N ILE A 243 4.39 -5.60 -15.34
CA ILE A 243 4.05 -4.25 -14.86
C ILE A 243 4.39 -4.11 -13.38
N GLU A 244 3.99 -5.06 -12.55
CA GLU A 244 4.29 -5.07 -11.12
C GLU A 244 5.80 -5.03 -10.86
N LYS A 245 6.57 -5.80 -11.62
CA LYS A 245 8.04 -5.77 -11.54
C LYS A 245 8.60 -4.42 -11.92
N ARG A 246 8.11 -3.83 -13.01
CA ARG A 246 8.55 -2.49 -13.46
C ARG A 246 8.22 -1.41 -12.42
N ASP A 247 7.00 -1.42 -11.88
CA ASP A 247 6.57 -0.44 -10.87
C ASP A 247 7.39 -0.61 -9.58
N THR A 248 7.66 -1.85 -9.17
CA THR A 248 8.56 -2.17 -8.07
C THR A 248 9.97 -1.61 -8.32
N ASP A 249 10.54 -1.86 -9.50
CA ASP A 249 11.87 -1.35 -9.87
C ASP A 249 11.93 0.18 -9.85
N LEU A 250 10.86 0.87 -10.30
CA LEU A 250 10.79 2.34 -10.25
C LEU A 250 10.76 2.85 -8.81
N MET A 251 9.92 2.28 -7.95
CA MET A 251 9.83 2.71 -6.54
C MET A 251 11.12 2.44 -5.77
N LEU A 252 11.82 1.32 -6.05
CA LEU A 252 13.13 1.03 -5.46
C LEU A 252 14.19 2.03 -5.92
N LYS A 253 14.13 2.48 -7.18
CA LYS A 253 15.02 3.54 -7.69
C LYS A 253 14.75 4.87 -7.00
N ASP A 254 13.49 5.25 -6.82
CA ASP A 254 13.11 6.50 -6.15
C ASP A 254 13.57 6.49 -4.69
N LYS A 255 13.41 5.37 -3.97
CA LYS A 255 13.96 5.19 -2.63
C LYS A 255 15.47 5.38 -2.60
N LYS A 256 16.19 4.75 -3.53
CA LYS A 256 17.65 4.88 -3.63
C LYS A 256 18.09 6.31 -3.94
N ILE A 257 17.36 7.02 -4.79
CA ILE A 257 17.59 8.44 -5.09
C ILE A 257 17.41 9.27 -3.81
N ALA A 258 16.35 9.06 -3.03
CA ALA A 258 16.12 9.75 -1.78
C ALA A 258 17.25 9.52 -0.76
N GLU A 259 17.73 8.28 -0.63
CA GLU A 259 18.89 7.92 0.21
C GLU A 259 20.17 8.63 -0.26
N GLN A 260 20.41 8.69 -1.57
CA GLN A 260 21.58 9.39 -2.14
C GLN A 260 21.51 10.90 -1.90
N ILE A 261 20.34 11.51 -2.01
CA ILE A 261 20.14 12.95 -1.70
C ILE A 261 20.50 13.22 -0.24
N THR A 262 20.07 12.37 0.69
CA THR A 262 20.42 12.51 2.12
C THR A 262 21.92 12.40 2.34
N GLN A 263 22.58 11.42 1.72
CA GLN A 263 24.04 11.26 1.83
C GLN A 263 24.83 12.44 1.24
N ILE A 264 24.33 13.01 0.14
CA ILE A 264 24.93 14.22 -0.47
C ILE A 264 24.80 15.41 0.48
N ALA A 265 23.63 15.58 1.11
CA ALA A 265 23.41 16.65 2.08
C ALA A 265 24.37 16.53 3.29
N GLU A 266 24.54 15.34 3.83
CA GLU A 266 25.48 15.05 4.92
C GLU A 266 26.93 15.37 4.53
N LYS A 267 27.36 14.91 3.34
CA LYS A 267 28.72 15.20 2.82
C LYS A 267 28.93 16.70 2.61
N ASN A 268 27.93 17.41 2.09
CA ASN A 268 28.03 18.87 1.91
C ASN A 268 28.16 19.60 3.26
N SER A 269 27.46 19.13 4.30
CA SER A 269 27.63 19.67 5.66
C SER A 269 29.04 19.44 6.20
N GLN A 270 29.59 18.22 6.01
CA GLN A 270 30.97 17.91 6.40
C GLN A 270 32.01 18.78 5.65
N ILE A 271 31.82 18.98 4.36
CA ILE A 271 32.69 19.85 3.54
C ILE A 271 32.59 21.29 4.04
N ALA A 272 31.41 21.80 4.37
CA ALA A 272 31.26 23.14 4.93
C ALA A 272 31.98 23.30 6.27
N GLU A 273 31.90 22.31 7.15
CA GLU A 273 32.60 22.29 8.42
C GLU A 273 34.15 22.27 8.24
N GLN A 274 34.64 21.40 7.33
CA GLN A 274 36.06 21.36 7.00
C GLN A 274 36.57 22.69 6.42
N ASN A 275 35.80 23.33 5.56
CA ASN A 275 36.15 24.62 4.99
C ASN A 275 36.23 25.69 6.07
N ASN A 276 35.32 25.69 7.06
CA ASN A 276 35.37 26.62 8.21
C ASN A 276 36.65 26.37 9.04
N GLN A 277 36.99 25.10 9.32
CA GLN A 277 38.22 24.76 10.06
C GLN A 277 39.47 25.22 9.31
N ILE A 278 39.50 25.03 7.98
CA ILE A 278 40.61 25.51 7.14
C ILE A 278 40.70 27.03 7.18
N ALA A 279 39.57 27.72 7.11
CA ALA A 279 39.56 29.18 7.20
C ALA A 279 40.05 29.74 8.56
N GLU A 280 39.67 29.06 9.66
CA GLU A 280 40.19 29.39 11.01
C GLU A 280 41.70 29.14 11.14
N GLN A 281 42.19 28.00 10.65
CA GLN A 281 43.61 27.69 10.64
C GLN A 281 44.40 28.73 9.80
N TRP A 282 43.86 29.07 8.62
CA TRP A 282 44.45 30.06 7.76
C TRP A 282 44.52 31.46 8.44
N SER A 283 43.44 31.87 9.10
CA SER A 283 43.42 33.10 9.89
C SER A 283 44.49 33.13 10.99
N THR A 284 44.66 31.97 11.67
CA THR A 284 45.72 31.81 12.71
C THR A 284 47.10 31.94 12.11
N ILE A 285 47.34 31.31 10.95
CA ILE A 285 48.61 31.44 10.22
C ILE A 285 48.86 32.88 9.82
N CYS A 286 47.89 33.58 9.24
CA CYS A 286 48.00 34.99 8.85
C CYS A 286 48.36 35.86 10.05
N THR A 287 47.70 35.64 11.20
CA THR A 287 47.98 36.37 12.44
C THR A 287 49.42 36.10 12.91
N SER A 288 49.87 34.82 12.89
CA SER A 288 51.23 34.45 13.29
C SER A 288 52.28 35.13 12.39
N VAL A 289 52.07 35.13 11.07
CA VAL A 289 52.94 35.79 10.10
C VAL A 289 53.06 37.29 10.42
N LYS A 290 51.94 37.98 10.66
CA LYS A 290 51.90 39.43 10.99
C LYS A 290 52.61 39.71 12.32
N MET A 291 52.44 38.87 13.33
CA MET A 291 53.08 39.02 14.64
C MET A 291 54.61 38.83 14.52
N LEU A 292 55.09 37.81 13.82
CA LEU A 292 56.51 37.54 13.63
C LEU A 292 57.19 38.66 12.82
N HIS A 293 56.51 39.16 11.78
CA HIS A 293 57.03 40.31 11.03
C HIS A 293 57.08 41.57 11.88
N GLY A 294 56.03 41.85 12.67
CA GLY A 294 56.01 42.97 13.63
C GLY A 294 57.11 42.87 14.72
N ALA A 295 57.57 41.66 15.05
CA ALA A 295 58.70 41.43 15.95
C ALA A 295 60.09 41.58 15.26
N GLY A 296 60.12 41.94 13.97
CA GLY A 296 61.36 42.20 13.23
C GLY A 296 61.91 41.05 12.45
N MET A 297 61.19 39.93 12.31
CA MET A 297 61.64 38.77 11.50
C MET A 297 61.46 39.04 10.01
N SER A 298 62.41 38.66 9.16
CA SER A 298 62.32 38.84 7.72
C SER A 298 61.31 37.85 7.10
N ALA A 299 60.71 38.23 5.96
CA ALA A 299 59.73 37.37 5.25
C ALA A 299 60.31 36.00 4.88
N GLU A 300 61.58 35.92 4.50
CA GLU A 300 62.27 34.68 4.18
C GLU A 300 62.40 33.77 5.41
N SER A 301 62.76 34.34 6.58
CA SER A 301 62.85 33.59 7.84
C SER A 301 61.47 33.10 8.30
N ILE A 302 60.42 33.86 8.13
CA ILE A 302 59.04 33.47 8.44
C ILE A 302 58.58 32.31 7.51
N ALA A 303 58.84 32.47 6.22
CA ALA A 303 58.48 31.44 5.22
C ALA A 303 59.17 30.09 5.57
N MET A 304 60.44 30.14 5.95
CA MET A 304 61.19 28.93 6.33
C MET A 304 60.69 28.30 7.64
N ASN A 305 60.41 29.11 8.67
CA ASN A 305 59.95 28.63 9.98
C ASN A 305 58.54 28.09 9.99
N LEU A 306 57.65 28.64 9.18
CA LEU A 306 56.25 28.19 9.09
C LEU A 306 56.00 27.27 7.94
N ASN A 307 57.04 26.89 7.18
CA ASN A 307 56.99 26.07 5.99
C ASN A 307 55.92 26.58 4.98
N LEU A 308 55.93 27.88 4.75
CA LEU A 308 55.01 28.57 3.83
C LEU A 308 55.79 29.08 2.59
N ASP A 309 55.07 29.24 1.50
CA ASP A 309 55.60 29.86 0.31
C ASP A 309 55.92 31.37 0.59
N LEU A 310 57.10 31.81 0.14
CA LEU A 310 57.52 33.20 0.36
C LEU A 310 56.60 34.22 -0.28
N GLU A 311 55.99 33.91 -1.44
CA GLU A 311 55.02 34.78 -2.09
C GLU A 311 53.79 34.98 -1.22
N LYS A 312 53.28 33.90 -0.62
CA LYS A 312 52.12 33.90 0.29
C LYS A 312 52.45 34.71 1.55
N VAL A 313 53.64 34.57 2.15
CA VAL A 313 54.08 35.34 3.30
C VAL A 313 54.11 36.84 2.95
N ASN A 314 54.68 37.22 1.80
CA ASN A 314 54.73 38.56 1.32
C ASN A 314 53.33 39.17 1.07
N GLN A 315 52.41 38.37 0.58
CA GLN A 315 51.01 38.77 0.36
C GLN A 315 50.32 39.04 1.69
N ILE A 316 50.45 38.14 2.68
CA ILE A 316 49.87 38.32 4.02
C ILE A 316 50.39 39.58 4.73
N ILE A 317 51.69 39.89 4.55
CA ILE A 317 52.31 41.09 5.12
C ILE A 317 51.79 42.38 4.47
N LYS A 318 51.49 42.34 3.16
CA LYS A 318 50.93 43.47 2.40
C LYS A 318 49.43 43.70 2.63
N ASP A 319 48.68 42.69 2.92
CA ASP A 319 47.24 42.81 3.22
C ASP A 319 47.07 43.40 4.63
N LYS A 320 46.63 44.68 4.66
CA LYS A 320 46.39 45.45 5.90
C LYS A 320 45.27 44.90 6.75
#